data_49874b0cc86080c8cb63e0f062dfac13
#
_entry.id   49874b0cc86080c8cb63e0f062dfac13
#
_cell.length_a   1.000
_cell.length_b   1.000
_cell.length_c   1.000
_cell.angle_alpha   90.00
_cell.angle_beta   90.00
_cell.angle_gamma   90.00
#
_symmetry.space_group_name_H-M   'P 1'
#
loop_
_entity.id
_entity.type
_entity.pdbx_description
1 polymer ?
#
loop_
_entity_poly.entity_id
_entity_poly.type
_entity_poly.pdbx_seq_one_letter_code
_entity_poly.pdbx_strand_id
1 'polypeptide(L)'
;MAVNLEAAKEIARQLRLRDMGGIIVIDFIDMRKPENKKKLYAEMKEVMKSDRAKNTILPLTKFGLMQITRQRVRPELNITTREACPTCNGTGSVSATILVSDLIEKNLEYLLTTQNEK
;
A
#
# COMPACT_ATOMS: atom_id res chain seq x y z
N MET A 1 19.66 -1.80 -18.74
CA MET A 1 20.56 -2.39 -17.71
C MET A 1 20.86 -1.41 -16.60
N ALA A 2 21.34 -0.18 -16.90
CA ALA A 2 21.63 0.84 -15.88
C ALA A 2 20.42 1.10 -14.95
N VAL A 3 19.25 1.34 -15.50
CA VAL A 3 18.01 1.56 -14.76
C VAL A 3 17.69 0.39 -13.80
N ASN A 4 17.85 -0.86 -14.25
CA ASN A 4 17.60 -2.03 -13.39
C ASN A 4 18.60 -2.13 -12.23
N LEU A 5 19.85 -1.75 -12.42
CA LEU A 5 20.85 -1.72 -11.35
C LEU A 5 20.56 -0.62 -10.33
N GLU A 6 20.15 0.55 -10.80
CA GLU A 6 19.72 1.66 -9.95
C GLU A 6 18.45 1.28 -9.17
N ALA A 7 17.46 0.70 -9.85
CA ALA A 7 16.24 0.19 -9.22
C ALA A 7 16.54 -0.86 -8.14
N ALA A 8 17.50 -1.77 -8.35
CA ALA A 8 17.87 -2.77 -7.35
C ALA A 8 18.36 -2.13 -6.04
N LYS A 9 19.15 -1.06 -6.13
CA LYS A 9 19.63 -0.31 -4.97
C LYS A 9 18.49 0.38 -4.21
N GLU A 10 17.60 1.04 -4.96
CA GLU A 10 16.47 1.74 -4.35
C GLU A 10 15.44 0.77 -3.77
N ILE A 11 15.15 -0.35 -4.44
CA ILE A 11 14.29 -1.41 -3.92
C ILE A 11 14.82 -1.93 -2.59
N ALA A 12 16.10 -2.29 -2.52
CA ALA A 12 16.71 -2.75 -1.28
C ALA A 12 16.63 -1.70 -0.16
N ARG A 13 16.79 -0.42 -0.51
CA ARG A 13 16.61 0.70 0.42
C ARG A 13 15.17 0.79 0.93
N GLN A 14 14.17 0.71 0.05
CA GLN A 14 12.75 0.77 0.40
C GLN A 14 12.31 -0.43 1.25
N LEU A 15 12.78 -1.62 0.96
CA LEU A 15 12.50 -2.81 1.77
C LEU A 15 12.94 -2.64 3.22
N ARG A 16 14.11 -2.02 3.43
CA ARG A 16 14.62 -1.70 4.78
C ARG A 16 13.86 -0.57 5.45
N LEU A 17 13.61 0.53 4.75
CA LEU A 17 12.92 1.70 5.30
C LEU A 17 11.49 1.40 5.73
N ARG A 18 10.78 0.63 4.91
CA ARG A 18 9.37 0.29 5.14
C ARG A 18 9.21 -1.02 5.94
N ASP A 19 10.30 -1.67 6.31
CA ASP A 19 10.34 -2.98 6.95
C ASP A 19 9.42 -4.02 6.28
N MET A 20 9.46 -4.05 4.95
CA MET A 20 8.64 -4.97 4.17
C MET A 20 9.15 -6.40 4.31
N GLY A 21 8.30 -7.30 4.79
CA GLY A 21 8.62 -8.72 4.94
C GLY A 21 7.64 -9.61 4.17
N GLY A 22 7.98 -10.88 4.07
CA GLY A 22 7.22 -11.88 3.33
C GLY A 22 7.83 -12.18 1.97
N ILE A 23 7.01 -12.57 1.02
CA ILE A 23 7.41 -12.87 -0.36
C ILE A 23 7.22 -11.60 -1.19
N ILE A 24 8.31 -11.13 -1.77
CA ILE A 24 8.35 -9.92 -2.58
C ILE A 24 8.72 -10.35 -4.00
N VAL A 25 7.90 -9.97 -4.96
CA VAL A 25 8.14 -10.24 -6.38
C VAL A 25 8.43 -8.91 -7.06
N ILE A 26 9.53 -8.86 -7.78
CA ILE A 26 9.99 -7.67 -8.50
C ILE A 26 9.99 -8.00 -9.98
N ASP A 27 9.29 -7.18 -10.75
CA ASP A 27 9.30 -7.23 -12.22
C ASP A 27 10.32 -6.21 -12.73
N PHE A 28 11.45 -6.70 -13.24
CA PHE A 28 12.49 -5.86 -13.82
C PHE A 28 12.27 -5.68 -15.32
N ILE A 29 12.68 -4.52 -15.82
CA ILE A 29 12.67 -4.25 -17.27
C ILE A 29 13.42 -5.38 -17.99
N ASP A 30 12.79 -5.94 -19.02
CA ASP A 30 13.30 -7.12 -19.71
C ASP A 30 14.74 -6.95 -20.23
N MET A 31 15.50 -8.02 -20.12
CA MET A 31 16.91 -8.06 -20.51
C MET A 31 17.16 -9.26 -21.41
N ARG A 32 17.57 -8.99 -22.65
CA ARG A 32 17.84 -10.01 -23.66
C ARG A 32 19.09 -10.83 -23.36
N LYS A 33 20.13 -10.20 -22.78
CA LYS A 33 21.44 -10.85 -22.52
C LYS A 33 21.41 -11.56 -21.16
N PRO A 34 21.73 -12.88 -21.11
CA PRO A 34 21.79 -13.63 -19.86
C PRO A 34 22.82 -13.09 -18.86
N GLU A 35 23.92 -12.51 -19.37
CA GLU A 35 24.94 -11.87 -18.56
C GLU A 35 24.39 -10.71 -17.73
N ASN A 36 23.48 -9.92 -18.30
CA ASN A 36 22.83 -8.81 -17.61
C ASN A 36 21.92 -9.31 -16.47
N LYS A 37 21.23 -10.42 -16.69
CA LYS A 37 20.42 -11.07 -15.64
C LYS A 37 21.30 -11.54 -14.47
N LYS A 38 22.46 -12.13 -14.78
CA LYS A 38 23.44 -12.55 -13.75
C LYS A 38 24.01 -11.35 -12.98
N LYS A 39 24.37 -10.26 -13.69
CA LYS A 39 24.87 -9.02 -13.06
C LYS A 39 23.83 -8.41 -12.13
N LEU A 40 22.58 -8.31 -12.58
CA LEU A 40 21.49 -7.77 -11.75
C LEU A 40 21.25 -8.62 -10.49
N TYR A 41 21.28 -9.94 -10.62
CA TYR A 41 21.15 -10.85 -9.48
C TYR A 41 22.31 -10.69 -8.49
N ALA A 42 23.54 -10.57 -8.99
CA ALA A 42 24.71 -10.33 -8.13
C ALA A 42 24.62 -8.99 -7.41
N GLU A 43 24.21 -7.91 -8.11
CA GLU A 43 23.99 -6.59 -7.51
C GLU A 43 22.92 -6.64 -6.41
N MET A 44 21.77 -7.28 -6.68
CA MET A 44 20.72 -7.40 -5.68
C MET A 44 21.22 -8.14 -4.43
N LYS A 45 21.97 -9.21 -4.60
CA LYS A 45 22.60 -9.91 -3.46
C LYS A 45 23.55 -9.01 -2.68
N GLU A 46 24.35 -8.20 -3.38
CA GLU A 46 25.32 -7.31 -2.73
C GLU A 46 24.62 -6.22 -1.91
N VAL A 47 23.63 -5.55 -2.50
CA VAL A 47 22.90 -4.47 -1.79
C VAL A 47 22.04 -4.98 -0.63
N MET A 48 21.62 -6.24 -0.67
CA MET A 48 20.86 -6.87 0.40
C MET A 48 21.73 -7.45 1.53
N LYS A 49 23.07 -7.55 1.37
CA LYS A 49 23.96 -7.98 2.47
C LYS A 49 23.93 -7.08 3.68
N SER A 50 23.67 -5.80 3.50
CA SER A 50 23.57 -4.82 4.58
C SER A 50 22.25 -4.89 5.35
N ASP A 51 21.30 -5.74 4.92
CA ASP A 51 20.02 -5.91 5.59
C ASP A 51 20.16 -6.79 6.84
N ARG A 52 19.62 -6.31 7.96
CA ARG A 52 19.60 -7.07 9.23
C ARG A 52 18.60 -8.23 9.22
N ALA A 53 17.58 -8.15 8.38
CA ALA A 53 16.59 -9.20 8.25
C ALA A 53 17.14 -10.35 7.41
N LYS A 54 16.86 -11.59 7.83
CA LYS A 54 17.16 -12.76 7.01
C LYS A 54 16.40 -12.67 5.69
N ASN A 55 17.12 -12.80 4.60
CA ASN A 55 16.53 -12.75 3.27
C ASN A 55 17.10 -13.86 2.39
N THR A 56 16.30 -14.29 1.44
CA THR A 56 16.67 -15.26 0.39
C THR A 56 16.25 -14.70 -0.94
N ILE A 57 17.18 -14.62 -1.88
CA ILE A 57 16.96 -14.06 -3.20
C ILE A 57 17.07 -15.17 -4.21
N LEU A 58 16.03 -15.38 -5.01
CA LEU A 58 16.04 -16.35 -6.10
C LEU A 58 16.52 -15.69 -7.40
N PRO A 59 17.18 -16.46 -8.28
CA PRO A 59 17.58 -15.96 -9.59
C PRO A 59 16.39 -15.47 -10.40
N LEU A 60 16.63 -14.54 -11.35
CA LEU A 60 15.60 -14.07 -12.26
C LEU A 60 15.02 -15.23 -13.07
N THR A 61 13.71 -15.22 -13.20
CA THR A 61 12.98 -16.12 -14.10
C THR A 61 13.25 -15.77 -15.56
N LYS A 62 12.78 -16.63 -16.47
CA LYS A 62 12.83 -16.34 -17.92
C LYS A 62 12.10 -15.03 -18.27
N PHE A 63 11.04 -14.71 -17.52
CA PHE A 63 10.19 -13.52 -17.70
C PHE A 63 10.71 -12.24 -17.02
N GLY A 64 11.90 -12.27 -16.38
CA GLY A 64 12.46 -11.08 -15.74
C GLY A 64 12.03 -10.87 -14.28
N LEU A 65 11.22 -11.77 -13.72
CA LEU A 65 10.78 -11.70 -12.34
C LEU A 65 11.87 -12.17 -11.38
N MET A 66 12.12 -11.40 -10.33
CA MET A 66 12.99 -11.79 -9.21
C MET A 66 12.15 -11.93 -7.94
N GLN A 67 12.34 -13.03 -7.24
CA GLN A 67 11.67 -13.27 -5.95
C GLN A 67 12.66 -13.08 -4.81
N ILE A 68 12.22 -12.34 -3.79
CA ILE A 68 12.94 -12.13 -2.53
C ILE A 68 12.01 -12.59 -1.41
N THR A 69 12.47 -13.47 -0.55
CA THR A 69 11.80 -13.79 0.71
C THR A 69 12.56 -13.09 1.83
N ARG A 70 11.88 -12.22 2.57
CA ARG A 70 12.47 -11.45 3.66
C ARG A 70 11.70 -11.67 4.95
N GLN A 71 12.40 -11.94 6.03
CA GLN A 71 11.78 -12.11 7.34
C GLN A 71 11.35 -10.74 7.86
N ARG A 72 10.11 -10.64 8.35
CA ARG A 72 9.61 -9.44 9.02
C ARG A 72 10.29 -9.33 10.39
N VAL A 73 10.88 -8.17 10.70
CA VAL A 73 11.61 -7.95 11.96
C VAL A 73 10.71 -7.32 13.01
N ARG A 74 9.75 -6.50 12.61
CA ARG A 74 8.83 -5.80 13.51
C ARG A 74 7.38 -6.17 13.21
N PRO A 75 6.50 -6.19 14.22
CA PRO A 75 5.06 -6.30 13.98
C PRO A 75 4.57 -5.10 13.19
N GLU A 76 3.51 -5.31 12.41
CA GLU A 76 2.89 -4.24 11.63
C GLU A 76 2.17 -3.27 12.58
N LEU A 77 2.59 -2.01 12.57
CA LEU A 77 1.91 -0.94 13.29
C LEU A 77 0.80 -0.39 12.40
N ASN A 78 -0.41 -0.90 12.58
CA ASN A 78 -1.60 -0.33 11.96
C ASN A 78 -2.09 0.87 12.80
N ILE A 79 -1.51 2.03 12.54
CA ILE A 79 -1.99 3.28 13.13
C ILE A 79 -3.06 3.84 12.20
N THR A 80 -4.32 3.74 12.61
CA THR A 80 -5.43 4.38 11.90
C THR A 80 -5.41 5.88 12.22
N THR A 81 -4.85 6.68 11.31
CA THR A 81 -4.78 8.15 11.45
C THR A 81 -5.98 8.86 10.83
N ARG A 82 -6.98 8.10 10.35
CA ARG A 82 -8.16 8.65 9.69
C ARG A 82 -9.41 8.32 10.50
N GLU A 83 -10.20 9.33 10.76
CA GLU A 83 -11.54 9.19 11.33
C GLU A 83 -12.58 9.45 10.24
N ALA A 84 -13.77 8.86 10.41
CA ALA A 84 -14.88 9.18 9.51
C ALA A 84 -15.24 10.67 9.65
N CYS A 85 -15.42 11.36 8.54
CA CYS A 85 -15.81 12.76 8.57
C CYS A 85 -17.18 12.92 9.29
N PRO A 86 -17.29 13.72 10.37
CA PRO A 86 -18.53 13.85 11.12
C PRO A 86 -19.68 14.45 10.29
N THR A 87 -19.36 15.18 9.23
CA THR A 87 -20.35 15.83 8.36
C THR A 87 -20.96 14.86 7.35
N CYS A 88 -20.14 14.00 6.71
CA CYS A 88 -20.61 13.10 5.66
C CYS A 88 -20.50 11.62 6.02
N ASN A 89 -20.02 11.27 7.22
CA ASN A 89 -19.80 9.90 7.67
C ASN A 89 -19.01 9.03 6.66
N GLY A 90 -18.12 9.66 5.91
CA GLY A 90 -17.28 8.98 4.91
C GLY A 90 -17.87 8.88 3.51
N THR A 91 -19.08 9.38 3.26
CA THR A 91 -19.74 9.34 1.94
C THR A 91 -19.12 10.30 0.93
N GLY A 92 -18.40 11.33 1.38
CA GLY A 92 -17.81 12.38 0.53
C GLY A 92 -18.82 13.40 0.00
N SER A 93 -20.11 13.26 0.33
CA SER A 93 -21.17 14.17 -0.06
C SER A 93 -22.08 14.50 1.13
N VAL A 94 -22.65 15.69 1.13
CA VAL A 94 -23.63 16.15 2.12
C VAL A 94 -24.88 16.61 1.40
N SER A 95 -26.03 16.47 2.06
CA SER A 95 -27.30 17.00 1.53
C SER A 95 -27.20 18.51 1.35
N ALA A 96 -27.80 19.04 0.29
CA ALA A 96 -27.84 20.47 0.05
C ALA A 96 -28.57 21.18 1.19
N THR A 97 -28.00 22.28 1.68
CA THR A 97 -28.54 23.05 2.81
C THR A 97 -29.97 23.55 2.54
N ILE A 98 -30.34 23.75 1.29
CA ILE A 98 -31.68 24.17 0.87
C ILE A 98 -32.79 23.16 1.22
N LEU A 99 -32.42 21.88 1.41
CA LEU A 99 -33.37 20.81 1.75
C LEU A 99 -33.55 20.61 3.27
N VAL A 100 -32.81 21.33 4.09
CA VAL A 100 -32.84 21.15 5.55
C VAL A 100 -34.20 21.60 6.14
N SER A 101 -34.78 22.70 5.64
CA SER A 101 -36.09 23.19 6.05
C SER A 101 -37.19 22.14 5.81
N ASP A 102 -37.23 21.60 4.60
CA ASP A 102 -38.23 20.59 4.22
C ASP A 102 -38.09 19.31 5.06
N LEU A 103 -36.86 18.97 5.42
CA LEU A 103 -36.56 17.79 6.22
C LEU A 103 -36.97 17.99 7.69
N ILE A 104 -36.82 19.21 8.21
CA ILE A 104 -37.31 19.59 9.54
C ILE A 104 -38.84 19.58 9.60
N GLU A 105 -39.52 20.18 8.60
CA GLU A 105 -40.96 20.18 8.50
C GLU A 105 -41.54 18.75 8.48
N LYS A 106 -41.01 17.89 7.62
CA LYS A 106 -41.44 16.48 7.53
C LYS A 106 -41.23 15.72 8.84
N ASN A 107 -40.13 15.95 9.53
CA ASN A 107 -39.86 15.30 10.80
C ASN A 107 -40.79 15.82 11.90
N LEU A 108 -41.10 17.11 11.92
CA LEU A 108 -42.07 17.70 12.84
C LEU A 108 -43.49 17.17 12.60
N GLU A 109 -43.93 17.11 11.37
CA GLU A 109 -45.25 16.50 11.01
C GLU A 109 -45.31 15.04 11.45
N TYR A 110 -44.25 14.26 11.19
CA TYR A 110 -44.18 12.87 11.62
C TYR A 110 -44.29 12.72 13.13
N LEU A 111 -43.59 13.54 13.92
CA LEU A 111 -43.63 13.52 15.38
C LEU A 111 -45.03 13.92 15.92
N LEU A 112 -45.62 14.97 15.36
CA LEU A 112 -46.95 15.44 15.75
C LEU A 112 -48.06 14.40 15.44
N THR A 113 -47.93 13.69 14.31
CA THR A 113 -48.94 12.70 13.90
C THR A 113 -48.76 11.35 14.59
N THR A 114 -47.51 10.94 14.85
CA THR A 114 -47.23 9.58 15.35
C THR A 114 -47.16 9.51 16.87
N GLN A 115 -46.65 10.55 17.54
CA GLN A 115 -46.43 10.52 18.99
C GLN A 115 -47.51 11.27 19.77
N ASN A 116 -48.44 11.94 19.11
CA ASN A 116 -49.56 12.65 19.73
C ASN A 116 -49.16 13.58 20.89
N GLU A 117 -47.93 14.12 20.81
CA GLU A 117 -47.46 15.11 21.77
C GLU A 117 -48.03 16.49 21.41
N LYS A 118 -48.79 17.04 22.35
CA LYS A 118 -49.31 18.40 22.28
C LYS A 118 -48.30 19.39 22.81
#